data_6ed0d4acc06297f031797ccee924c0b3
#
_entry.id   6ed0d4acc06297f031797ccee924c0b3
#
_cell.length_a   1.000
_cell.length_b   1.000
_cell.length_c   1.000
_cell.angle_alpha   90.00
_cell.angle_beta   90.00
_cell.angle_gamma   90.00
#
_symmetry.space_group_name_H-M   'P 1'
#
loop_
_entity.id
_entity.type
_entity.pdbx_description
1 polymer ?
#
loop_
_entity_poly.entity_id
_entity_poly.type
_entity_poly.pdbx_seq_one_letter_code
_entity_poly.pdbx_strand_id
1 'polypeptide(L)'
;MDRYLNSSMALAASLFLVSCAGGQRTNVRREFDEGRYQSSHEKLTGLVRKDGKNEHLYLLERGVVSLALDRAGDAVRDLRLARDRLDDLAGTDYGGWLSSMMLDDRQLAYQGADYEQVLVRAMLALADLADGNSEDAGAYALQVASRQRKIIESFRARDGSLPKSSYRQVAFGSYLKAIIDEEALKFDLAKIQFQKVKAIEPRFSPAAADIKRVVEGHHSSKGNGVVHVLALVGRG
;
A
#
# COMPACT_ATOMS: atom_id res chain seq x y z
N MET A 1 -39.26 36.29 24.89
CA MET A 1 -37.97 36.59 24.24
C MET A 1 -36.97 35.43 24.33
N ASP A 2 -37.39 34.29 24.90
CA ASP A 2 -36.47 33.15 25.22
C ASP A 2 -36.56 31.92 24.29
N ARG A 3 -37.37 32.00 23.23
CA ARG A 3 -37.51 30.88 22.28
C ARG A 3 -36.50 30.87 21.10
N TYR A 4 -35.87 32.04 20.83
CA TYR A 4 -34.93 32.16 19.71
C TYR A 4 -33.46 31.88 20.09
N LEU A 5 -33.13 31.96 21.38
CA LEU A 5 -31.77 31.65 21.86
C LEU A 5 -31.44 30.18 21.84
N ASN A 6 -32.43 29.30 22.07
CA ASN A 6 -32.18 27.84 22.09
C ASN A 6 -31.98 27.22 20.68
N SER A 7 -32.59 27.83 19.65
CA SER A 7 -32.43 27.32 18.26
C SER A 7 -31.09 27.67 17.65
N SER A 8 -30.49 28.79 18.04
CA SER A 8 -29.18 29.23 17.54
C SER A 8 -28.03 28.45 18.18
N MET A 9 -28.17 27.99 19.43
CA MET A 9 -27.18 27.14 20.09
C MET A 9 -27.19 25.70 19.57
N ALA A 10 -28.37 25.16 19.20
CA ALA A 10 -28.47 23.84 18.62
C ALA A 10 -27.88 23.77 17.21
N LEU A 11 -28.00 24.84 16.42
CA LEU A 11 -27.42 24.93 15.08
C LEU A 11 -25.88 25.06 15.10
N ALA A 12 -25.34 25.78 16.08
CA ALA A 12 -23.90 25.92 16.27
C ALA A 12 -23.25 24.63 16.75
N ALA A 13 -23.92 23.82 17.57
CA ALA A 13 -23.43 22.53 18.04
C ALA A 13 -23.40 21.48 16.90
N SER A 14 -24.35 21.52 15.96
CA SER A 14 -24.37 20.59 14.83
C SER A 14 -23.29 20.87 13.76
N LEU A 15 -22.85 22.12 13.61
CA LEU A 15 -21.77 22.52 12.72
C LEU A 15 -20.38 22.11 13.22
N PHE A 16 -20.21 21.92 14.54
CA PHE A 16 -18.94 21.47 15.11
C PHE A 16 -18.73 19.93 14.99
N LEU A 17 -19.78 19.15 14.80
CA LEU A 17 -19.68 17.68 14.72
C LEU A 17 -19.25 17.18 13.34
N VAL A 18 -19.40 17.97 12.27
CA VAL A 18 -18.98 17.59 10.91
C VAL A 18 -17.47 17.81 10.68
N SER A 19 -16.82 18.65 11.52
CA SER A 19 -15.38 18.97 11.40
C SER A 19 -14.45 17.93 12.04
N CYS A 20 -14.97 17.00 12.87
CA CYS A 20 -14.09 16.13 13.66
C CYS A 20 -13.44 14.96 12.88
N ALA A 21 -14.08 14.44 11.85
CA ALA A 21 -13.53 13.29 11.12
C ALA A 21 -12.32 13.66 10.24
N GLY A 22 -12.38 14.83 9.57
CA GLY A 22 -11.24 15.35 8.80
C GLY A 22 -10.06 15.78 9.67
N GLY A 23 -10.34 16.38 10.84
CA GLY A 23 -9.30 16.84 11.77
C GLY A 23 -8.50 15.74 12.44
N GLN A 24 -9.07 14.55 12.65
CA GLN A 24 -8.36 13.42 13.26
C GLN A 24 -7.33 12.80 12.31
N ARG A 25 -7.65 12.62 11.04
CA ARG A 25 -6.71 12.12 10.03
C ARG A 25 -5.55 13.08 9.78
N THR A 26 -5.85 14.39 9.71
CA THR A 26 -4.81 15.43 9.58
C THR A 26 -3.84 15.39 10.76
N ASN A 27 -4.33 15.13 11.98
CA ASN A 27 -3.49 15.02 13.16
C ASN A 27 -2.60 13.79 13.15
N VAL A 28 -3.11 12.61 12.72
CA VAL A 28 -2.32 11.38 12.59
C VAL A 28 -1.16 11.58 11.62
N ARG A 29 -1.44 12.13 10.42
CA ARG A 29 -0.43 12.39 9.40
C ARG A 29 0.63 13.37 9.89
N ARG A 30 0.22 14.46 10.53
CA ARG A 30 1.15 15.44 11.09
C ARG A 30 2.09 14.81 12.13
N GLU A 31 1.58 13.94 13.01
CA GLU A 31 2.42 13.26 14.00
C GLU A 31 3.40 12.29 13.35
N PHE A 32 2.98 11.59 12.31
CA PHE A 32 3.88 10.75 11.51
C PHE A 32 4.99 11.58 10.87
N ASP A 33 4.66 12.70 10.21
CA ASP A 33 5.62 13.61 9.56
C ASP A 33 6.61 14.23 10.59
N GLU A 34 6.18 14.41 11.84
CA GLU A 34 7.00 14.93 12.95
C GLU A 34 7.77 13.81 13.70
N GLY A 35 7.72 12.57 13.24
CA GLY A 35 8.40 11.43 13.87
C GLY A 35 7.76 10.92 15.16
N ARG A 36 6.57 11.38 15.51
CA ARG A 36 5.82 10.92 16.69
C ARG A 36 5.01 9.65 16.38
N TYR A 37 5.70 8.62 15.93
CA TYR A 37 5.08 7.36 15.45
C TYR A 37 4.24 6.67 16.51
N GLN A 38 4.67 6.66 17.77
CA GLN A 38 3.90 6.01 18.84
C GLN A 38 2.53 6.70 19.06
N SER A 39 2.49 8.03 19.09
CA SER A 39 1.24 8.79 19.23
C SER A 39 0.32 8.59 18.01
N SER A 40 0.90 8.56 16.80
CA SER A 40 0.18 8.25 15.57
C SER A 40 -0.46 6.85 15.63
N HIS A 41 0.29 5.83 16.07
CA HIS A 41 -0.18 4.46 16.23
C HIS A 41 -1.34 4.34 17.22
N GLU A 42 -1.27 5.01 18.38
CA GLU A 42 -2.34 5.00 19.41
C GLU A 42 -3.63 5.63 18.88
N LYS A 43 -3.53 6.74 18.16
CA LYS A 43 -4.69 7.38 17.52
C LYS A 43 -5.32 6.49 16.47
N LEU A 44 -4.52 5.87 15.61
CA LEU A 44 -5.01 4.92 14.60
C LEU A 44 -5.70 3.72 15.24
N THR A 45 -5.16 3.21 16.34
CA THR A 45 -5.79 2.13 17.10
C THR A 45 -7.18 2.53 17.63
N GLY A 46 -7.35 3.78 18.05
CA GLY A 46 -8.64 4.33 18.42
C GLY A 46 -9.62 4.43 17.24
N LEU A 47 -9.13 4.80 16.05
CA LEU A 47 -9.93 4.93 14.83
C LEU A 47 -10.38 3.57 14.29
N VAL A 48 -9.50 2.57 14.23
CA VAL A 48 -9.82 1.18 13.86
C VAL A 48 -10.99 0.64 14.69
N ARG A 49 -11.05 0.95 15.98
CA ARG A 49 -12.13 0.47 16.86
C ARG A 49 -13.45 1.21 16.65
N LYS A 50 -13.44 2.43 16.15
CA LYS A 50 -14.62 3.31 16.06
C LYS A 50 -15.33 3.28 14.72
N ASP A 51 -14.60 3.13 13.63
CA ASP A 51 -15.12 3.24 12.27
C ASP A 51 -14.93 1.92 11.52
N GLY A 52 -15.84 0.97 11.76
CA GLY A 52 -15.81 -0.32 11.09
C GLY A 52 -16.00 -0.25 9.57
N LYS A 53 -16.56 0.85 9.04
CA LYS A 53 -16.77 1.03 7.61
C LYS A 53 -15.45 1.26 6.86
N ASN A 54 -14.59 2.12 7.42
CA ASN A 54 -13.30 2.49 6.83
C ASN A 54 -12.10 1.91 7.62
N GLU A 55 -12.35 0.88 8.41
CA GLU A 55 -11.34 0.22 9.24
C GLU A 55 -10.08 -0.14 8.44
N HIS A 56 -10.25 -0.63 7.23
CA HIS A 56 -9.14 -1.03 6.36
C HIS A 56 -8.19 0.12 6.01
N LEU A 57 -8.67 1.36 5.91
CA LEU A 57 -7.81 2.53 5.69
C LEU A 57 -6.94 2.81 6.91
N TYR A 58 -7.52 2.73 8.11
CA TYR A 58 -6.77 2.93 9.35
C TYR A 58 -5.80 1.78 9.62
N LEU A 59 -6.14 0.57 9.19
CA LEU A 59 -5.22 -0.58 9.24
C LEU A 59 -4.04 -0.40 8.29
N LEU A 60 -4.25 0.12 7.07
CA LEU A 60 -3.16 0.48 6.15
C LEU A 60 -2.21 1.49 6.78
N GLU A 61 -2.76 2.61 7.28
CA GLU A 61 -1.97 3.67 7.91
C GLU A 61 -1.24 3.13 9.15
N ARG A 62 -1.90 2.32 10.00
CA ARG A 62 -1.30 1.75 11.21
C ARG A 62 -0.20 0.73 10.89
N GLY A 63 -0.36 -0.06 9.84
CA GLY A 63 0.68 -0.97 9.35
C GLY A 63 1.96 -0.24 8.94
N VAL A 64 1.83 0.89 8.23
CA VAL A 64 2.98 1.74 7.86
C VAL A 64 3.65 2.35 9.10
N VAL A 65 2.84 2.84 10.05
CA VAL A 65 3.37 3.39 11.32
C VAL A 65 4.06 2.29 12.15
N SER A 66 3.53 1.07 12.13
CA SER A 66 4.14 -0.08 12.83
C SER A 66 5.52 -0.43 12.25
N LEU A 67 5.71 -0.34 10.92
CA LEU A 67 7.04 -0.47 10.30
C LEU A 67 8.00 0.62 10.78
N ALA A 68 7.54 1.87 10.88
CA ALA A 68 8.37 2.97 11.40
C ALA A 68 8.71 2.80 12.90
N LEU A 69 7.96 1.99 13.63
CA LEU A 69 8.20 1.63 15.03
C LEU A 69 9.00 0.32 15.20
N ASP A 70 9.51 -0.26 14.11
CA ASP A 70 10.20 -1.56 14.13
C ASP A 70 9.33 -2.71 14.68
N ARG A 71 8.02 -2.66 14.37
CA ARG A 71 7.02 -3.66 14.75
C ARG A 71 6.51 -4.40 13.52
N ALA A 72 7.39 -5.13 12.87
CA ALA A 72 7.11 -5.76 11.57
C ALA A 72 5.94 -6.76 11.64
N GLY A 73 5.85 -7.60 12.67
CA GLY A 73 4.75 -8.55 12.83
C GLY A 73 3.38 -7.88 13.01
N ASP A 74 3.32 -6.73 13.70
CA ASP A 74 2.09 -5.94 13.81
C ASP A 74 1.71 -5.33 12.44
N ALA A 75 2.70 -4.85 11.70
CA ALA A 75 2.49 -4.32 10.35
C ALA A 75 1.95 -5.39 9.39
N VAL A 76 2.55 -6.58 9.38
CA VAL A 76 2.09 -7.72 8.56
C VAL A 76 0.62 -8.04 8.86
N ARG A 77 0.25 -8.15 10.13
CA ARG A 77 -1.14 -8.44 10.53
C ARG A 77 -2.11 -7.39 10.01
N ASP A 78 -1.85 -6.10 10.26
CA ASP A 78 -2.73 -5.01 9.88
C ASP A 78 -2.85 -4.86 8.36
N LEU A 79 -1.74 -4.96 7.65
CA LEU A 79 -1.70 -4.87 6.19
C LEU A 79 -2.39 -6.06 5.52
N ARG A 80 -2.34 -7.28 6.09
CA ARG A 80 -3.08 -8.44 5.58
C ARG A 80 -4.59 -8.23 5.70
N LEU A 81 -5.07 -7.78 6.86
CA LEU A 81 -6.48 -7.47 7.06
C LEU A 81 -6.97 -6.37 6.10
N ALA A 82 -6.17 -5.31 5.94
CA ALA A 82 -6.50 -4.22 5.02
C ALA A 82 -6.56 -4.70 3.56
N ARG A 83 -5.58 -5.51 3.11
CA ARG A 83 -5.57 -6.10 1.77
C ARG A 83 -6.79 -6.96 1.51
N ASP A 84 -7.14 -7.86 2.45
CA ASP A 84 -8.28 -8.75 2.31
C ASP A 84 -9.57 -7.94 2.15
N ARG A 85 -9.74 -6.90 2.96
CA ARG A 85 -10.90 -6.02 2.84
C ARG A 85 -10.95 -5.24 1.52
N LEU A 86 -9.81 -4.75 1.05
CA LEU A 86 -9.72 -4.08 -0.26
C LEU A 86 -10.03 -5.04 -1.41
N ASP A 87 -9.57 -6.29 -1.34
CA ASP A 87 -9.85 -7.31 -2.35
C ASP A 87 -11.34 -7.69 -2.37
N ASP A 88 -11.98 -7.83 -1.22
CA ASP A 88 -13.43 -8.07 -1.09
C ASP A 88 -14.23 -6.92 -1.71
N LEU A 89 -13.87 -5.69 -1.38
CA LEU A 89 -14.53 -4.50 -1.91
C LEU A 89 -14.36 -4.35 -3.43
N ALA A 90 -13.18 -4.68 -3.95
CA ALA A 90 -12.91 -4.63 -5.38
C ALA A 90 -13.60 -5.77 -6.17
N GLY A 91 -13.90 -6.89 -5.52
CA GLY A 91 -14.62 -8.03 -6.11
C GLY A 91 -16.13 -7.82 -6.16
N THR A 92 -16.65 -6.87 -5.39
CA THR A 92 -18.09 -6.57 -5.36
C THR A 92 -18.42 -5.59 -6.49
N ASP A 93 -19.28 -6.01 -7.43
CA ASP A 93 -19.75 -5.14 -8.52
C ASP A 93 -20.77 -4.12 -7.98
N TYR A 94 -20.28 -3.09 -7.31
CA TYR A 94 -21.10 -1.99 -6.83
C TYR A 94 -21.64 -1.09 -7.95
N GLY A 95 -21.04 -1.14 -9.16
CA GLY A 95 -21.49 -0.32 -10.30
C GLY A 95 -22.89 -0.63 -10.77
N GLY A 96 -23.25 -1.91 -10.86
CA GLY A 96 -24.59 -2.35 -11.20
C GLY A 96 -25.61 -2.11 -10.10
N TRP A 97 -25.23 -2.21 -8.85
CA TRP A 97 -26.12 -2.03 -7.70
C TRP A 97 -26.34 -0.54 -7.36
N LEU A 98 -25.31 0.30 -7.49
CA LEU A 98 -25.38 1.76 -7.30
C LEU A 98 -26.30 2.45 -8.28
N SER A 99 -26.34 2.02 -9.57
CA SER A 99 -27.26 2.57 -10.56
C SER A 99 -28.71 2.28 -10.22
N SER A 100 -28.99 1.29 -9.40
CA SER A 100 -30.35 0.89 -9.02
C SER A 100 -30.87 1.53 -7.73
N MET A 101 -30.02 2.08 -6.84
CA MET A 101 -30.43 2.46 -5.48
C MET A 101 -30.25 3.93 -5.09
N MET A 102 -29.70 4.83 -5.89
CA MET A 102 -29.49 6.25 -5.50
C MET A 102 -28.95 6.42 -4.05
N LEU A 103 -27.99 5.59 -3.66
CA LEU A 103 -27.41 5.66 -2.32
C LEU A 103 -26.43 6.85 -2.22
N ASP A 104 -26.48 7.55 -1.09
CA ASP A 104 -25.53 8.61 -0.75
C ASP A 104 -24.12 8.00 -0.70
N ASP A 105 -23.18 8.51 -1.50
CA ASP A 105 -21.76 8.11 -1.57
C ASP A 105 -21.08 8.02 -0.19
N ARG A 106 -21.60 8.79 0.78
CA ARG A 106 -21.14 8.78 2.17
C ARG A 106 -21.44 7.48 2.92
N GLN A 107 -22.34 6.65 2.39
CA GLN A 107 -22.71 5.38 3.02
C GLN A 107 -21.89 4.18 2.51
N LEU A 108 -21.13 4.34 1.43
CA LEU A 108 -20.29 3.29 0.87
C LEU A 108 -18.93 3.24 1.53
N ALA A 109 -18.41 2.03 1.76
CA ALA A 109 -17.03 1.84 2.17
C ALA A 109 -16.10 2.25 1.02
N TYR A 110 -14.97 2.84 1.35
CA TYR A 110 -13.95 3.18 0.36
C TYR A 110 -13.36 1.91 -0.25
N GLN A 111 -13.45 1.76 -1.57
CA GLN A 111 -13.00 0.56 -2.28
C GLN A 111 -11.49 0.50 -2.54
N GLY A 112 -10.78 1.59 -2.25
CA GLY A 112 -9.38 1.76 -2.61
C GLY A 112 -9.21 2.14 -4.09
N ALA A 113 -8.28 3.05 -4.34
CA ALA A 113 -7.83 3.30 -5.71
C ALA A 113 -6.98 2.12 -6.21
N ASP A 114 -6.95 1.91 -7.52
CA ASP A 114 -6.18 0.82 -8.12
C ASP A 114 -4.70 0.77 -7.66
N TYR A 115 -4.08 1.95 -7.48
CA TYR A 115 -2.70 2.02 -7.01
C TYR A 115 -2.55 1.59 -5.54
N GLU A 116 -3.55 1.82 -4.69
CA GLU A 116 -3.52 1.42 -3.27
C GLU A 116 -3.57 -0.10 -3.14
N GLN A 117 -4.30 -0.77 -4.02
CA GLN A 117 -4.32 -2.23 -4.08
C GLN A 117 -2.97 -2.83 -4.48
N VAL A 118 -2.18 -2.10 -5.26
CA VAL A 118 -0.79 -2.47 -5.58
C VAL A 118 0.14 -2.14 -4.42
N LEU A 119 -0.03 -0.95 -3.83
CA LEU A 119 0.82 -0.43 -2.75
C LEU A 119 0.73 -1.29 -1.49
N VAL A 120 -0.47 -1.74 -1.08
CA VAL A 120 -0.62 -2.61 0.09
C VAL A 120 0.20 -3.90 -0.04
N ARG A 121 0.28 -4.48 -1.24
CA ARG A 121 1.11 -5.66 -1.50
C ARG A 121 2.60 -5.36 -1.47
N ALA A 122 3.00 -4.18 -1.94
CA ALA A 122 4.37 -3.73 -1.84
C ALA A 122 4.78 -3.52 -0.37
N MET A 123 3.90 -2.92 0.43
CA MET A 123 4.12 -2.74 1.87
C MET A 123 4.14 -4.06 2.63
N LEU A 124 3.29 -5.03 2.25
CA LEU A 124 3.33 -6.40 2.80
C LEU A 124 4.65 -7.09 2.51
N ALA A 125 5.15 -7.00 1.27
CA ALA A 125 6.46 -7.59 0.93
C ALA A 125 7.59 -6.99 1.78
N LEU A 126 7.56 -5.67 2.04
CA LEU A 126 8.53 -5.02 2.92
C LEU A 126 8.36 -5.41 4.38
N ALA A 127 7.12 -5.51 4.85
CA ALA A 127 6.82 -5.89 6.23
C ALA A 127 7.24 -7.34 6.53
N ASP A 128 6.95 -8.28 5.62
CA ASP A 128 7.39 -9.66 5.76
C ASP A 128 8.92 -9.79 5.69
N LEU A 129 9.62 -9.00 4.84
CA LEU A 129 11.09 -8.94 4.87
C LEU A 129 11.63 -8.44 6.21
N ALA A 130 11.02 -7.40 6.76
CA ALA A 130 11.41 -6.87 8.07
C ALA A 130 11.10 -7.84 9.22
N ASP A 131 10.07 -8.68 9.07
CA ASP A 131 9.69 -9.75 10.01
C ASP A 131 10.53 -11.03 9.83
N GLY A 132 11.44 -11.05 8.85
CA GLY A 132 12.31 -12.19 8.54
C GLY A 132 11.64 -13.29 7.69
N ASN A 133 10.44 -13.06 7.16
CA ASN A 133 9.71 -14.02 6.32
C ASN A 133 9.92 -13.73 4.83
N SER A 134 11.04 -14.16 4.29
CA SER A 134 11.39 -13.95 2.88
C SER A 134 10.49 -14.71 1.89
N GLU A 135 9.85 -15.81 2.32
CA GLU A 135 8.93 -16.58 1.48
C GLU A 135 7.66 -15.80 1.16
N ASP A 136 6.95 -15.33 2.20
CA ASP A 136 5.74 -14.50 2.04
C ASP A 136 6.08 -13.17 1.37
N ALA A 137 7.20 -12.54 1.72
CA ALA A 137 7.70 -11.34 1.05
C ALA A 137 7.85 -11.55 -0.47
N GLY A 138 8.44 -12.67 -0.88
CA GLY A 138 8.58 -13.05 -2.28
C GLY A 138 7.23 -13.27 -2.98
N ALA A 139 6.26 -13.88 -2.28
CA ALA A 139 4.90 -14.07 -2.77
C ALA A 139 4.18 -12.73 -2.99
N TYR A 140 4.26 -11.80 -2.02
CA TYR A 140 3.68 -10.46 -2.18
C TYR A 140 4.38 -9.62 -3.25
N ALA A 141 5.69 -9.73 -3.39
CA ALA A 141 6.43 -9.08 -4.48
C ALA A 141 5.92 -9.51 -5.87
N LEU A 142 5.60 -10.79 -6.07
CA LEU A 142 4.96 -11.29 -7.28
C LEU A 142 3.53 -10.78 -7.44
N GLN A 143 2.77 -10.65 -6.35
CA GLN A 143 1.41 -10.12 -6.38
C GLN A 143 1.37 -8.65 -6.81
N VAL A 144 2.38 -7.84 -6.52
CA VAL A 144 2.52 -6.46 -7.03
C VAL A 144 2.42 -6.45 -8.55
N ALA A 145 3.27 -7.22 -9.24
CA ALA A 145 3.27 -7.28 -10.70
C ALA A 145 1.98 -7.89 -11.28
N SER A 146 1.45 -8.93 -10.63
CA SER A 146 0.21 -9.58 -11.04
C SER A 146 -0.99 -8.64 -10.91
N ARG A 147 -1.11 -7.90 -9.80
CA ARG A 147 -2.22 -6.96 -9.60
C ARG A 147 -2.17 -5.82 -10.60
N GLN A 148 -1.00 -5.24 -10.85
CA GLN A 148 -0.83 -4.22 -11.88
C GLN A 148 -1.28 -4.70 -13.26
N ARG A 149 -0.91 -5.92 -13.64
CA ARG A 149 -1.32 -6.51 -14.92
C ARG A 149 -2.84 -6.63 -15.00
N LYS A 150 -3.50 -7.18 -13.98
CA LYS A 150 -4.96 -7.29 -13.93
C LYS A 150 -5.66 -5.94 -14.08
N ILE A 151 -5.15 -4.90 -13.43
CA ILE A 151 -5.68 -3.55 -13.55
C ILE A 151 -5.55 -3.04 -15.00
N ILE A 152 -4.37 -3.17 -15.61
CA ILE A 152 -4.12 -2.75 -17.00
C ILE A 152 -5.03 -3.52 -17.97
N GLU A 153 -5.19 -4.83 -17.78
CA GLU A 153 -6.06 -5.67 -18.62
C GLU A 153 -7.54 -5.28 -18.47
N SER A 154 -8.00 -4.93 -17.27
CA SER A 154 -9.38 -4.50 -17.03
C SER A 154 -9.73 -3.19 -17.75
N PHE A 155 -8.78 -2.26 -17.88
CA PHE A 155 -8.97 -1.04 -18.67
C PHE A 155 -9.10 -1.33 -20.16
N ARG A 156 -8.26 -2.24 -20.70
CA ARG A 156 -8.33 -2.65 -22.09
C ARG A 156 -9.64 -3.33 -22.45
N ALA A 157 -10.19 -4.12 -21.53
CA ALA A 157 -11.45 -4.83 -21.75
C ALA A 157 -12.67 -3.91 -21.72
N ARG A 158 -12.62 -2.78 -20.99
CA ARG A 158 -13.78 -1.87 -20.83
C ARG A 158 -14.03 -0.95 -22.03
N ASP A 159 -13.00 -0.37 -22.59
CA ASP A 159 -13.12 0.67 -23.62
C ASP A 159 -12.13 0.55 -24.80
N GLY A 160 -11.38 -0.55 -24.86
CA GLY A 160 -10.38 -0.79 -25.92
C GLY A 160 -9.19 0.17 -25.88
N SER A 161 -9.18 1.13 -24.96
CA SER A 161 -8.11 2.11 -24.80
C SER A 161 -7.02 1.57 -23.88
N LEU A 162 -5.79 2.00 -24.13
CA LEU A 162 -4.73 1.84 -23.13
C LEU A 162 -5.00 2.78 -21.96
N PRO A 163 -4.79 2.35 -20.70
CA PRO A 163 -4.88 3.25 -19.57
C PRO A 163 -4.01 4.48 -19.84
N LYS A 164 -4.49 5.64 -19.37
CA LYS A 164 -3.75 6.91 -19.50
C LYS A 164 -2.28 6.68 -19.20
N SER A 165 -1.39 7.44 -19.82
CA SER A 165 0.08 7.35 -19.68
C SER A 165 0.59 7.36 -18.23
N SER A 166 -0.24 7.77 -17.26
CA SER A 166 0.00 7.71 -15.82
C SER A 166 -0.05 6.29 -15.22
N TYR A 167 -0.66 5.32 -15.91
CA TYR A 167 -0.74 3.93 -15.44
C TYR A 167 0.46 3.13 -15.97
N ARG A 168 1.64 3.44 -15.47
CA ARG A 168 2.84 2.68 -15.79
C ARG A 168 3.01 1.51 -14.84
N GLN A 169 3.45 0.38 -15.37
CA GLN A 169 3.92 -0.72 -14.56
C GLN A 169 5.16 -0.26 -13.78
N VAL A 170 5.17 -0.48 -12.45
CA VAL A 170 6.35 -0.19 -11.62
C VAL A 170 7.20 -1.45 -11.47
N ALA A 171 8.51 -1.27 -11.53
CA ALA A 171 9.47 -2.37 -11.44
C ALA A 171 9.68 -2.91 -10.01
N PHE A 172 9.13 -2.23 -8.99
CA PHE A 172 9.44 -2.46 -7.59
C PHE A 172 9.19 -3.92 -7.15
N GLY A 173 8.03 -4.50 -7.49
CA GLY A 173 7.74 -5.90 -7.15
C GLY A 173 8.72 -6.89 -7.79
N SER A 174 9.10 -6.67 -9.06
CA SER A 174 10.12 -7.49 -9.71
C SER A 174 11.50 -7.30 -9.07
N TYR A 175 11.84 -6.09 -8.64
CA TYR A 175 13.11 -5.82 -7.96
C TYR A 175 13.18 -6.52 -6.61
N LEU A 176 12.14 -6.39 -5.77
CA LEU A 176 12.05 -7.10 -4.49
C LEU A 176 12.18 -8.63 -4.68
N LYS A 177 11.45 -9.17 -5.64
CA LYS A 177 11.54 -10.62 -5.91
C LYS A 177 12.93 -11.03 -6.36
N ALA A 178 13.61 -10.19 -7.16
CA ALA A 178 14.97 -10.48 -7.63
C ALA A 178 15.95 -10.55 -6.47
N ILE A 179 15.94 -9.59 -5.55
CA ILE A 179 16.87 -9.58 -4.40
C ILE A 179 16.60 -10.73 -3.44
N ILE A 180 15.33 -11.11 -3.24
CA ILE A 180 14.96 -12.29 -2.43
C ILE A 180 15.45 -13.57 -3.07
N ASP A 181 15.28 -13.74 -4.39
CA ASP A 181 15.77 -14.91 -5.10
C ASP A 181 17.31 -14.98 -5.12
N GLU A 182 17.98 -13.84 -5.23
CA GLU A 182 19.44 -13.74 -5.17
C GLU A 182 19.95 -14.16 -3.78
N GLU A 183 19.34 -13.65 -2.70
CA GLU A 183 19.67 -14.04 -1.33
C GLU A 183 19.51 -15.55 -1.11
N ALA A 184 18.47 -16.12 -1.68
CA ALA A 184 18.20 -17.56 -1.65
C ALA A 184 19.09 -18.37 -2.61
N LEU A 185 20.09 -17.76 -3.24
CA LEU A 185 21.00 -18.37 -4.23
C LEU A 185 20.29 -18.93 -5.49
N LYS A 186 19.09 -18.44 -5.77
CA LYS A 186 18.29 -18.79 -6.96
C LYS A 186 18.61 -17.85 -8.12
N PHE A 187 19.87 -17.84 -8.55
CA PHE A 187 20.42 -16.85 -9.49
C PHE A 187 19.68 -16.79 -10.83
N ASP A 188 19.23 -17.93 -11.37
CA ASP A 188 18.45 -17.93 -12.62
C ASP A 188 17.11 -17.21 -12.46
N LEU A 189 16.43 -17.39 -11.33
CA LEU A 189 15.17 -16.69 -11.03
C LEU A 189 15.43 -15.20 -10.80
N ALA A 190 16.44 -14.86 -10.04
CA ALA A 190 16.86 -13.47 -9.81
C ALA A 190 17.18 -12.77 -11.13
N LYS A 191 17.94 -13.40 -12.03
CA LYS A 191 18.25 -12.89 -13.37
C LYS A 191 16.98 -12.53 -14.15
N ILE A 192 16.00 -13.43 -14.18
CA ILE A 192 14.73 -13.21 -14.89
C ILE A 192 14.03 -11.97 -14.33
N GLN A 193 14.00 -11.81 -13.02
CA GLN A 193 13.34 -10.67 -12.39
C GLN A 193 14.12 -9.36 -12.62
N PHE A 194 15.44 -9.35 -12.52
CA PHE A 194 16.25 -8.16 -12.86
C PHE A 194 16.13 -7.76 -14.34
N GLN A 195 16.00 -8.73 -15.25
CA GLN A 195 15.71 -8.43 -16.66
C GLN A 195 14.35 -7.75 -16.84
N LYS A 196 13.32 -8.16 -16.10
CA LYS A 196 12.03 -7.47 -16.07
C LYS A 196 12.15 -6.04 -15.54
N VAL A 197 12.93 -5.84 -14.46
CA VAL A 197 13.21 -4.50 -13.93
C VAL A 197 13.82 -3.62 -15.02
N LYS A 198 14.85 -4.10 -15.72
CA LYS A 198 15.50 -3.36 -16.81
C LYS A 198 14.56 -3.05 -17.98
N ALA A 199 13.62 -3.97 -18.29
CA ALA A 199 12.64 -3.76 -19.34
C ALA A 199 11.59 -2.71 -18.96
N ILE A 200 11.15 -2.68 -17.68
CA ILE A 200 10.17 -1.71 -17.17
C ILE A 200 10.80 -0.34 -16.97
N GLU A 201 12.00 -0.30 -16.38
CA GLU A 201 12.77 0.91 -16.06
C GLU A 201 14.16 0.88 -16.70
N PRO A 202 14.28 1.15 -18.00
CA PRO A 202 15.58 1.08 -18.70
C PRO A 202 16.64 2.04 -18.15
N ARG A 203 16.21 3.14 -17.51
CA ARG A 203 17.08 4.16 -16.90
C ARG A 203 17.55 3.80 -15.49
N PHE A 204 17.05 2.74 -14.89
CA PHE A 204 17.51 2.28 -13.59
C PHE A 204 18.87 1.58 -13.72
N SER A 205 19.94 2.34 -13.56
CA SER A 205 21.32 1.89 -13.79
C SER A 205 21.75 0.68 -12.95
N PRO A 206 21.30 0.50 -11.68
CA PRO A 206 21.68 -0.66 -10.87
C PRO A 206 21.30 -2.01 -11.51
N ALA A 207 20.18 -2.09 -12.25
CA ALA A 207 19.71 -3.34 -12.84
C ALA A 207 20.73 -4.03 -13.75
N ALA A 208 21.58 -3.28 -14.44
CA ALA A 208 22.61 -3.87 -15.30
C ALA A 208 23.73 -4.53 -14.48
N ALA A 209 24.14 -3.92 -13.39
CA ALA A 209 25.13 -4.48 -12.46
C ALA A 209 24.57 -5.70 -11.73
N ASP A 210 23.32 -5.66 -11.33
CA ASP A 210 22.62 -6.76 -10.66
C ASP A 210 22.52 -7.98 -11.60
N ILE A 211 22.14 -7.78 -12.87
CA ILE A 211 22.10 -8.85 -13.87
C ILE A 211 23.49 -9.47 -14.04
N LYS A 212 24.53 -8.65 -14.15
CA LYS A 212 25.90 -9.15 -14.30
C LYS A 212 26.29 -10.02 -13.10
N ARG A 213 26.03 -9.53 -11.88
CA ARG A 213 26.37 -10.24 -10.64
C ARG A 213 25.72 -11.62 -10.55
N VAL A 214 24.41 -11.72 -10.83
CA VAL A 214 23.70 -13.01 -10.76
C VAL A 214 24.07 -13.94 -11.91
N VAL A 215 24.50 -13.44 -13.06
CA VAL A 215 25.03 -14.26 -14.16
C VAL A 215 26.39 -14.86 -13.80
N GLU A 216 27.22 -14.15 -13.05
CA GLU A 216 28.49 -14.64 -12.52
C GLU A 216 28.29 -15.70 -11.41
N GLY A 217 27.06 -15.82 -10.88
CA GLY A 217 26.67 -16.86 -9.92
C GLY A 217 27.20 -16.65 -8.50
N HIS A 218 27.53 -15.41 -8.14
CA HIS A 218 27.96 -15.07 -6.79
C HIS A 218 27.53 -13.64 -6.41
N HIS A 219 27.23 -13.44 -5.14
CA HIS A 219 26.76 -12.14 -4.62
C HIS A 219 27.83 -11.05 -4.71
N SER A 220 29.05 -11.39 -4.29
CA SER A 220 30.12 -10.43 -4.14
C SER A 220 31.48 -11.14 -4.09
N SER A 221 32.58 -10.36 -4.13
CA SER A 221 33.90 -10.89 -3.90
C SER A 221 34.03 -11.51 -2.51
N LYS A 222 34.91 -12.49 -2.33
CA LYS A 222 35.14 -13.15 -1.05
C LYS A 222 35.41 -12.13 0.05
N GLY A 223 34.68 -12.22 1.16
CA GLY A 223 34.77 -11.32 2.30
C GLY A 223 33.88 -10.07 2.21
N ASN A 224 33.17 -9.86 1.12
CA ASN A 224 32.22 -8.77 0.96
C ASN A 224 30.78 -9.32 0.90
N GLY A 225 29.79 -8.46 1.08
CA GLY A 225 28.38 -8.74 0.92
C GLY A 225 27.71 -7.69 0.02
N VAL A 226 26.47 -7.96 -0.37
CA VAL A 226 25.60 -7.01 -1.06
C VAL A 226 24.59 -6.47 -0.07
N VAL A 227 24.43 -5.15 -0.02
CA VAL A 227 23.40 -4.48 0.79
C VAL A 227 22.47 -3.74 -0.14
N HIS A 228 21.19 -4.13 -0.11
CA HIS A 228 20.13 -3.42 -0.82
C HIS A 228 19.45 -2.43 0.15
N VAL A 229 19.45 -1.15 -0.20
CA VAL A 229 18.80 -0.10 0.59
C VAL A 229 17.50 0.29 -0.08
N LEU A 230 16.38 0.06 0.61
CA LEU A 230 15.04 0.41 0.16
C LEU A 230 14.56 1.63 0.96
N ALA A 231 14.48 2.78 0.31
CA ALA A 231 14.02 4.02 0.94
C ALA A 231 12.59 4.33 0.51
N LEU A 232 11.69 4.44 1.50
CA LEU A 232 10.32 4.92 1.29
C LEU A 232 10.35 6.44 1.34
N VAL A 233 10.11 7.09 0.21
CA VAL A 233 10.15 8.54 0.08
C VAL A 233 8.86 9.06 -0.54
N GLY A 234 8.45 10.26 -0.14
CA GLY A 234 7.23 10.89 -0.64
C GLY A 234 6.12 10.93 0.41
N ARG A 235 5.00 11.51 0.00
CA ARG A 235 3.76 11.57 0.78
C ARG A 235 2.69 10.81 0.02
N GLY A 236 2.13 9.81 0.68
CA GLY A 236 1.00 9.02 0.18
C GLY A 236 -0.34 9.76 0.32
#